data_8a3e2d3084d6fe9a1b6f08cdb39753ab
#
_entry.id   8a3e2d3084d6fe9a1b6f08cdb39753ab
#
_cell.length_a   1.000
_cell.length_b   1.000
_cell.length_c   1.000
_cell.angle_alpha   90.00
_cell.angle_beta   90.00
_cell.angle_gamma   90.00
#
_symmetry.space_group_name_H-M   'P 1'
#
loop_
_entity.id
_entity.type
_entity.pdbx_description
1 polymer ?
#
loop_
_entity_poly.entity_id
_entity_poly.type
_entity_poly.pdbx_seq_one_letter_code
_entity_poly.pdbx_strand_id
1 'polypeptide(L)'
;MGAFLFYKTFTKSKLKDCKVLNESFSVLHSMYDAALLNDSNFDEDYLHFQNSEVDLYILGNFTQYRDFKIDLDSLYFNGAVQADVLDEVFRKFNGLFCAFLFDKNGNNWYLFTDHLGFYPVYYYSDSEVLLISSEIKYFNTLRRSRLHINREALFSYLENGHLMLDQSWYKEVSRMRPASIYHWNNNDVRLTHSYYWSWEKVKKLSLSKEVQIQKYIELFTNGISNLKFESSASLGISLSGGLDSRWIAQLSTGFFPMEAFTFATGNNKEVLLAAKVAKELGIKHHLFDIEVKDWLQNRLDSFWKVDGLLHLGHLHEGNLQSQWRSKYSHIFHGFYGGGIYSSSYELNQRITEDIGFRHFKSVAQNLKTEDSFYDTQSIDPYIVDQKIRNQSAHSIYLMSSYAKIVIPFYNMEWLEFNYSIDDKLQLNSKFYLEVLNSSLSKNLLDIAWQKTGIQPSRISANVRSLNFRIPSIVERLFQISKSSMHFINYNLFDQEINFWIQEFRRDILDLDFRYTLHNRERKLRMLSLVLILKMLSKNNSNVL
;
A
#
# COMPACT_ATOMS: atom_id res chain seq x y z
N MET A 1 -11.26 4.60 -5.50
CA MET A 1 -10.18 4.79 -6.50
C MET A 1 -10.39 3.81 -7.63
N GLY A 2 -10.56 4.32 -8.85
CA GLY A 2 -10.77 3.52 -10.05
C GLY A 2 -9.47 2.95 -10.61
N ALA A 3 -9.61 1.97 -11.49
CA ALA A 3 -8.51 1.52 -12.33
C ALA A 3 -8.29 2.52 -13.46
N PHE A 4 -7.08 2.64 -13.94
CA PHE A 4 -6.80 3.33 -15.18
C PHE A 4 -6.17 2.40 -16.21
N LEU A 5 -6.28 2.78 -17.47
CA LEU A 5 -5.63 2.13 -18.60
C LEU A 5 -5.11 3.20 -19.56
N PHE A 6 -3.81 3.14 -19.84
CA PHE A 6 -3.21 3.88 -20.94
C PHE A 6 -2.83 2.90 -22.04
N TYR A 7 -3.21 3.24 -23.27
CA TYR A 7 -2.96 2.42 -24.43
C TYR A 7 -2.40 3.27 -25.57
N LYS A 8 -1.29 2.83 -26.17
CA LYS A 8 -0.68 3.46 -27.35
C LYS A 8 -0.28 2.41 -28.37
N THR A 9 -0.57 2.68 -29.64
CA THR A 9 -0.10 1.86 -30.77
C THR A 9 0.99 2.60 -31.55
N PHE A 10 2.05 1.88 -31.90
CA PHE A 10 3.14 2.38 -32.74
C PHE A 10 2.98 2.00 -34.21
N THR A 11 1.98 1.19 -34.53
CA THR A 11 1.62 0.80 -35.90
C THR A 11 0.26 1.35 -36.27
N LYS A 12 0.02 1.60 -37.58
CA LYS A 12 -1.26 2.13 -38.09
C LYS A 12 -2.49 1.22 -37.87
N SER A 13 -2.39 0.19 -37.05
CA SER A 13 -3.52 -0.65 -36.66
C SER A 13 -4.45 0.14 -35.75
N LYS A 14 -5.66 0.38 -36.20
CA LYS A 14 -6.66 1.18 -35.47
C LYS A 14 -7.00 0.53 -34.13
N LEU A 15 -7.25 1.33 -33.11
CA LEU A 15 -7.88 1.07 -31.79
C LEU A 15 -9.14 0.16 -31.83
N LYS A 16 -9.50 -0.43 -32.97
CA LYS A 16 -10.71 -1.24 -33.15
C LYS A 16 -10.77 -2.53 -32.31
N ASP A 17 -9.63 -3.00 -31.79
CA ASP A 17 -9.57 -4.23 -30.98
C ASP A 17 -9.84 -3.97 -29.48
N CYS A 18 -9.99 -2.72 -29.05
CA CYS A 18 -10.32 -2.34 -27.68
C CYS A 18 -11.83 -2.27 -27.36
N LYS A 19 -12.69 -2.93 -28.14
CA LYS A 19 -14.14 -2.91 -27.91
C LYS A 19 -14.59 -3.36 -26.50
N VAL A 20 -13.81 -4.19 -25.83
CA VAL A 20 -14.12 -4.70 -24.48
C VAL A 20 -13.92 -3.62 -23.40
N LEU A 21 -13.15 -2.57 -23.68
CA LEU A 21 -12.82 -1.54 -22.69
C LEU A 21 -13.82 -0.38 -22.66
N ASN A 22 -14.60 -0.18 -23.74
CA ASN A 22 -15.46 0.99 -23.88
C ASN A 22 -16.71 1.01 -22.98
N GLU A 23 -17.08 -0.10 -22.35
CA GLU A 23 -18.28 -0.16 -21.49
C GLU A 23 -17.99 0.18 -20.02
N SER A 24 -16.72 0.11 -19.59
CA SER A 24 -16.34 0.29 -18.19
C SER A 24 -15.41 1.47 -17.93
N PHE A 25 -14.96 2.18 -18.97
CA PHE A 25 -14.00 3.27 -18.86
C PHE A 25 -14.49 4.54 -19.52
N SER A 26 -14.25 5.69 -18.88
CA SER A 26 -14.35 7.01 -19.46
C SER A 26 -13.02 7.46 -20.05
N VAL A 27 -13.06 8.17 -21.16
CA VAL A 27 -11.86 8.69 -21.83
C VAL A 27 -11.47 10.02 -21.20
N LEU A 28 -10.31 10.07 -20.55
CA LEU A 28 -9.74 11.31 -20.00
C LEU A 28 -9.00 12.10 -21.07
N HIS A 29 -8.20 11.42 -21.88
CA HIS A 29 -7.43 12.02 -22.96
C HIS A 29 -7.33 11.02 -24.12
N SER A 30 -7.48 11.52 -25.35
CA SER A 30 -7.32 10.69 -26.54
C SER A 30 -6.60 11.42 -27.65
N MET A 31 -5.70 10.72 -28.31
CA MET A 31 -5.03 11.10 -29.54
C MET A 31 -5.22 9.98 -30.57
N TYR A 32 -4.80 10.21 -31.83
CA TYR A 32 -5.02 9.26 -32.94
C TYR A 32 -4.60 7.81 -32.65
N ASP A 33 -3.59 7.62 -31.81
CA ASP A 33 -2.92 6.34 -31.54
C ASP A 33 -2.70 6.04 -30.05
N ALA A 34 -3.16 6.93 -29.16
CA ALA A 34 -3.06 6.79 -27.72
C ALA A 34 -4.35 7.24 -27.00
N ALA A 35 -4.67 6.60 -25.90
CA ALA A 35 -5.75 7.01 -25.01
C ALA A 35 -5.41 6.74 -23.55
N LEU A 36 -5.75 7.69 -22.68
CA LEU A 36 -5.79 7.52 -21.24
C LEU A 36 -7.26 7.36 -20.82
N LEU A 37 -7.57 6.27 -20.16
CA LEU A 37 -8.91 5.86 -19.75
C LEU A 37 -8.96 5.72 -18.22
N ASN A 38 -10.08 6.13 -17.61
CA ASN A 38 -10.36 5.90 -16.19
C ASN A 38 -11.62 5.05 -16.04
N ASP A 39 -11.68 4.24 -14.98
CA ASP A 39 -12.88 3.47 -14.65
C ASP A 39 -14.08 4.40 -14.46
N SER A 40 -15.12 4.24 -15.27
CA SER A 40 -16.29 5.12 -15.30
C SER A 40 -17.06 5.17 -13.96
N ASN A 41 -16.86 4.19 -13.08
CA ASN A 41 -17.45 4.21 -11.75
C ASN A 41 -16.75 5.17 -10.78
N PHE A 42 -15.64 5.81 -11.20
CA PHE A 42 -14.75 6.64 -10.39
C PHE A 42 -14.33 7.94 -11.10
N ASP A 43 -15.22 8.54 -11.87
CA ASP A 43 -14.94 9.74 -12.68
C ASP A 43 -14.48 10.97 -11.85
N GLU A 44 -14.73 10.99 -10.54
CA GLU A 44 -14.33 12.08 -9.65
C GLU A 44 -12.95 11.88 -8.97
N ASP A 45 -12.26 10.76 -9.22
CA ASP A 45 -11.03 10.40 -8.52
C ASP A 45 -9.75 10.83 -9.25
N TYR A 46 -9.80 11.89 -10.03
CA TYR A 46 -8.60 12.46 -10.64
C TYR A 46 -8.61 14.00 -10.58
N LEU A 47 -7.41 14.60 -10.70
CA LEU A 47 -7.24 16.03 -10.92
C LEU A 47 -6.71 16.25 -12.33
N HIS A 48 -7.21 17.29 -12.97
CA HIS A 48 -6.76 17.74 -14.28
C HIS A 48 -6.32 19.20 -14.24
N PHE A 49 -5.09 19.44 -14.65
CA PHE A 49 -4.50 20.77 -14.80
C PHE A 49 -4.01 20.91 -16.23
N GLN A 50 -4.20 22.08 -16.83
CA GLN A 50 -3.77 22.34 -18.20
C GLN A 50 -3.36 23.79 -18.41
N ASN A 51 -2.42 23.99 -19.36
CA ASN A 51 -2.12 25.29 -19.97
C ASN A 51 -1.98 25.12 -21.48
N SER A 52 -1.41 26.10 -22.18
CA SER A 52 -1.20 26.02 -23.63
C SER A 52 -0.25 24.90 -24.06
N GLU A 53 0.65 24.46 -23.19
CA GLU A 53 1.76 23.57 -23.51
C GLU A 53 1.56 22.16 -23.01
N VAL A 54 0.91 21.98 -21.85
CA VAL A 54 0.80 20.68 -21.19
C VAL A 54 -0.61 20.39 -20.68
N ASP A 55 -0.93 19.09 -20.60
CA ASP A 55 -2.03 18.51 -19.85
C ASP A 55 -1.47 17.59 -18.77
N LEU A 56 -1.84 17.81 -17.52
CA LEU A 56 -1.46 16.97 -16.37
C LEU A 56 -2.69 16.33 -15.76
N TYR A 57 -2.71 15.00 -15.72
CA TYR A 57 -3.71 14.18 -15.05
C TYR A 57 -3.08 13.50 -13.85
N ILE A 58 -3.69 13.62 -12.67
CA ILE A 58 -3.25 12.94 -11.45
C ILE A 58 -4.37 12.01 -10.99
N LEU A 59 -4.07 10.72 -10.94
CA LEU A 59 -4.99 9.63 -10.63
C LEU A 59 -4.59 9.00 -9.30
N GLY A 60 -5.54 8.67 -8.46
CA GLY A 60 -5.25 7.92 -7.25
C GLY A 60 -5.87 8.47 -5.97
N ASN A 61 -5.34 8.02 -4.84
CA ASN A 61 -5.74 8.45 -3.51
C ASN A 61 -4.63 9.27 -2.87
N PHE A 62 -4.75 10.55 -2.96
CA PHE A 62 -3.77 11.51 -2.44
C PHE A 62 -4.41 12.53 -1.50
N THR A 63 -3.59 13.06 -0.63
CA THR A 63 -4.01 14.07 0.35
C THR A 63 -3.63 15.46 -0.13
N GLN A 64 -4.60 16.37 -0.15
CA GLN A 64 -4.37 17.78 -0.49
C GLN A 64 -4.12 18.59 0.79
N TYR A 65 -3.16 19.52 0.72
CA TYR A 65 -2.92 20.52 1.74
C TYR A 65 -3.57 21.85 1.40
N ARG A 66 -3.79 22.72 2.41
CA ARG A 66 -4.54 23.98 2.26
C ARG A 66 -3.99 24.89 1.17
N ASP A 67 -2.67 24.94 1.02
CA ASP A 67 -1.99 25.86 0.09
C ASP A 67 -1.49 25.15 -1.18
N PHE A 68 -2.09 24.00 -1.51
CA PHE A 68 -1.65 23.23 -2.66
C PHE A 68 -1.99 23.97 -3.98
N LYS A 69 -0.95 24.22 -4.77
CA LYS A 69 -1.03 24.73 -6.15
C LYS A 69 0.03 24.04 -6.99
N ILE A 70 -0.31 23.73 -8.23
CA ILE A 70 0.65 23.25 -9.21
C ILE A 70 0.95 24.41 -10.15
N ASP A 71 2.23 24.76 -10.24
CA ASP A 71 2.74 25.66 -11.26
C ASP A 71 3.23 24.81 -12.44
N LEU A 72 2.37 24.71 -13.48
CA LEU A 72 2.68 23.92 -14.67
C LEU A 72 3.86 24.48 -15.46
N ASP A 73 4.07 25.79 -15.41
CA ASP A 73 5.15 26.44 -16.17
C ASP A 73 6.51 26.10 -15.55
N SER A 74 6.56 25.90 -14.25
CA SER A 74 7.76 25.41 -13.55
C SER A 74 8.05 23.93 -13.80
N LEU A 75 7.00 23.11 -13.97
CA LEU A 75 7.13 21.67 -14.23
C LEU A 75 7.74 21.38 -15.60
N TYR A 76 7.45 22.23 -16.58
CA TYR A 76 7.87 22.03 -17.95
C TYR A 76 8.56 23.29 -18.47
N PHE A 77 9.87 23.22 -18.63
CA PHE A 77 10.67 24.36 -19.05
C PHE A 77 11.67 23.96 -20.15
N ASN A 78 11.82 24.81 -21.17
CA ASN A 78 12.72 24.58 -22.30
C ASN A 78 12.53 23.22 -23.02
N GLY A 79 11.29 22.77 -23.15
CA GLY A 79 11.00 21.53 -23.86
C GLY A 79 11.31 20.24 -23.06
N ALA A 80 11.53 20.35 -21.74
CA ALA A 80 11.81 19.21 -20.89
C ALA A 80 11.11 19.31 -19.53
N VAL A 81 10.73 18.17 -19.00
CA VAL A 81 10.24 18.04 -17.62
C VAL A 81 11.39 18.24 -16.63
N GLN A 82 11.15 19.07 -15.64
CA GLN A 82 12.15 19.41 -14.62
C GLN A 82 11.99 18.48 -13.41
N ALA A 83 12.87 17.47 -13.28
CA ALA A 83 12.81 16.47 -12.22
C ALA A 83 12.88 17.08 -10.81
N ASP A 84 13.74 18.09 -10.62
CA ASP A 84 13.92 18.74 -9.31
C ASP A 84 12.66 19.53 -8.89
N VAL A 85 11.96 20.12 -9.85
CA VAL A 85 10.70 20.83 -9.60
C VAL A 85 9.58 19.83 -9.25
N LEU A 86 9.59 18.67 -9.86
CA LEU A 86 8.63 17.61 -9.57
C LEU A 86 8.70 17.13 -8.13
N ASP A 87 9.89 16.93 -7.57
CA ASP A 87 10.02 16.55 -6.18
C ASP A 87 9.38 17.61 -5.27
N GLU A 88 9.62 18.88 -5.50
CA GLU A 88 8.99 19.96 -4.73
C GLU A 88 7.46 19.98 -4.85
N VAL A 89 6.95 19.78 -6.05
CA VAL A 89 5.50 19.74 -6.30
C VAL A 89 4.87 18.49 -5.66
N PHE A 90 5.44 17.31 -5.91
CA PHE A 90 4.84 16.06 -5.48
C PHE A 90 5.07 15.73 -4.00
N ARG A 91 6.02 16.37 -3.32
CA ARG A 91 6.11 16.32 -1.83
C ARG A 91 4.81 16.76 -1.15
N LYS A 92 4.09 17.68 -1.78
CA LYS A 92 2.79 18.15 -1.27
C LYS A 92 1.65 17.17 -1.60
N PHE A 93 1.90 16.20 -2.47
CA PHE A 93 1.00 15.08 -2.72
C PHE A 93 1.46 13.88 -1.91
N ASN A 94 0.81 13.63 -0.80
CA ASN A 94 1.07 12.44 0.00
C ASN A 94 -0.05 11.44 -0.22
N GLY A 95 0.30 10.20 -0.42
CA GLY A 95 -0.64 9.12 -0.69
C GLY A 95 -0.28 8.30 -1.93
N LEU A 96 -1.21 7.50 -2.38
CA LEU A 96 -1.08 6.60 -3.51
C LEU A 96 -1.55 7.29 -4.79
N PHE A 97 -0.66 7.57 -5.71
CA PHE A 97 -1.03 8.20 -6.99
C PHE A 97 -0.10 7.84 -8.14
N CYS A 98 -0.57 8.05 -9.35
CA CYS A 98 0.28 8.25 -10.52
C CYS A 98 -0.19 9.49 -11.27
N ALA A 99 0.73 10.13 -12.02
CA ALA A 99 0.40 11.29 -12.81
C ALA A 99 0.86 11.12 -14.25
N PHE A 100 0.03 11.56 -15.20
CA PHE A 100 0.36 11.62 -16.62
C PHE A 100 0.47 13.07 -17.04
N LEU A 101 1.61 13.42 -17.58
CA LEU A 101 1.82 14.74 -18.19
C LEU A 101 2.04 14.55 -19.69
N PHE A 102 1.22 15.21 -20.48
CA PHE A 102 1.32 15.24 -21.92
C PHE A 102 1.84 16.60 -22.38
N ASP A 103 2.97 16.59 -23.09
CA ASP A 103 3.54 17.75 -23.78
C ASP A 103 2.89 17.90 -25.16
N LYS A 104 2.11 18.97 -25.33
CA LYS A 104 1.36 19.25 -26.58
C LYS A 104 2.29 19.61 -27.74
N ASN A 105 3.41 20.25 -27.47
CA ASN A 105 4.34 20.75 -28.48
C ASN A 105 5.35 19.68 -28.92
N GLY A 106 5.91 18.96 -27.95
CA GLY A 106 6.93 17.93 -28.20
C GLY A 106 6.37 16.54 -28.48
N ASN A 107 5.06 16.37 -28.32
CA ASN A 107 4.41 15.07 -28.51
C ASN A 107 4.98 13.98 -27.59
N ASN A 108 5.38 14.39 -26.38
CA ASN A 108 5.98 13.53 -25.35
C ASN A 108 4.98 13.23 -24.26
N TRP A 109 5.09 12.03 -23.71
CA TRP A 109 4.38 11.61 -22.51
C TRP A 109 5.33 11.34 -21.37
N TYR A 110 4.93 11.78 -20.21
CA TYR A 110 5.61 11.49 -18.95
C TYR A 110 4.63 10.86 -17.97
N LEU A 111 5.07 9.83 -17.29
CA LEU A 111 4.31 9.22 -16.19
C LEU A 111 5.13 9.29 -14.92
N PHE A 112 4.52 9.72 -13.85
CA PHE A 112 5.11 9.82 -12.52
C PHE A 112 4.45 8.82 -11.60
N THR A 113 5.27 8.04 -10.88
CA THR A 113 4.80 7.17 -9.80
C THR A 113 4.96 7.88 -8.46
N ASP A 114 4.12 7.58 -7.47
CA ASP A 114 4.31 8.13 -6.12
C ASP A 114 5.66 7.72 -5.51
N HIS A 115 6.10 8.46 -4.49
CA HIS A 115 7.44 8.32 -3.89
C HIS A 115 7.78 6.90 -3.44
N LEU A 116 6.83 6.14 -2.97
CA LEU A 116 7.03 4.78 -2.47
C LEU A 116 6.47 3.72 -3.44
N GLY A 117 5.87 4.13 -4.57
CA GLY A 117 5.25 3.25 -5.55
C GLY A 117 4.08 2.44 -4.97
N PHE A 118 3.34 3.00 -4.00
CA PHE A 118 2.23 2.31 -3.36
C PHE A 118 0.99 2.27 -4.24
N TYR A 119 0.82 3.25 -5.14
CA TYR A 119 -0.13 3.11 -6.24
C TYR A 119 0.41 2.10 -7.25
N PRO A 120 -0.27 0.98 -7.49
CA PRO A 120 0.23 -0.03 -8.43
C PRO A 120 0.17 0.50 -9.85
N VAL A 121 1.29 0.45 -10.57
CA VAL A 121 1.36 0.79 -11.99
C VAL A 121 2.19 -0.29 -12.67
N TYR A 122 1.63 -0.92 -13.69
CA TYR A 122 2.25 -1.97 -14.48
C TYR A 122 2.34 -1.55 -15.94
N TYR A 123 3.31 -2.08 -16.66
CA TYR A 123 3.44 -1.81 -18.08
C TYR A 123 3.87 -3.05 -18.88
N TYR A 124 3.46 -3.05 -20.12
CA TYR A 124 3.92 -3.91 -21.20
C TYR A 124 4.33 -3.04 -22.36
N SER A 125 5.46 -3.33 -23.00
CA SER A 125 5.92 -2.61 -24.19
C SER A 125 6.56 -3.57 -25.17
N ASP A 126 6.16 -3.47 -26.45
CA ASP A 126 6.84 -4.11 -27.58
C ASP A 126 6.92 -3.13 -28.77
N SER A 127 7.32 -3.60 -29.96
CA SER A 127 7.44 -2.76 -31.15
C SER A 127 6.10 -2.25 -31.69
N GLU A 128 4.97 -2.76 -31.21
CA GLU A 128 3.64 -2.43 -31.72
C GLU A 128 2.78 -1.67 -30.74
N VAL A 129 2.94 -1.91 -29.44
CA VAL A 129 2.07 -1.37 -28.40
C VAL A 129 2.80 -1.08 -27.08
N LEU A 130 2.44 0.04 -26.45
CA LEU A 130 2.68 0.31 -25.05
C LEU A 130 1.32 0.28 -24.32
N LEU A 131 1.22 -0.55 -23.29
CA LEU A 131 0.07 -0.66 -22.42
C LEU A 131 0.53 -0.40 -20.98
N ILE A 132 -0.16 0.50 -20.27
CA ILE A 132 0.11 0.82 -18.87
C ILE A 132 -1.21 0.74 -18.11
N SER A 133 -1.22 0.10 -16.94
CA SER A 133 -2.43 -0.02 -16.13
C SER A 133 -2.11 -0.13 -14.65
N SER A 134 -3.06 0.31 -13.81
CA SER A 134 -3.01 0.05 -12.37
C SER A 134 -3.36 -1.38 -11.98
N GLU A 135 -3.94 -2.17 -12.89
CA GLU A 135 -4.39 -3.54 -12.61
C GLU A 135 -3.90 -4.51 -13.69
N ILE A 136 -3.35 -5.65 -13.27
CA ILE A 136 -2.72 -6.64 -14.17
C ILE A 136 -3.75 -7.33 -15.09
N LYS A 137 -4.98 -7.49 -14.64
CA LYS A 137 -6.03 -8.16 -15.44
C LYS A 137 -6.30 -7.50 -16.79
N TYR A 138 -6.05 -6.19 -16.94
CA TYR A 138 -6.27 -5.49 -18.19
C TYR A 138 -5.24 -5.83 -19.29
N PHE A 139 -4.10 -6.41 -18.93
CA PHE A 139 -3.15 -6.91 -19.91
C PHE A 139 -3.67 -8.15 -20.67
N ASN A 140 -4.70 -8.81 -20.15
CA ASN A 140 -5.40 -9.88 -20.85
C ASN A 140 -6.07 -9.43 -22.17
N THR A 141 -6.19 -8.12 -22.39
CA THR A 141 -6.62 -7.56 -23.69
C THR A 141 -5.60 -7.74 -24.80
N LEU A 142 -4.32 -7.98 -24.44
CA LEU A 142 -3.28 -8.31 -25.38
C LEU A 142 -3.47 -9.73 -25.95
N ARG A 143 -2.93 -9.98 -27.13
CA ARG A 143 -2.97 -11.32 -27.72
C ARG A 143 -2.26 -12.32 -26.81
N ARG A 144 -2.86 -13.50 -26.59
CA ARG A 144 -2.31 -14.56 -25.71
C ARG A 144 -0.86 -14.96 -26.03
N SER A 145 -0.47 -14.91 -27.31
CA SER A 145 0.90 -15.21 -27.73
C SER A 145 1.97 -14.24 -27.21
N ARG A 146 1.53 -13.12 -26.61
CA ARG A 146 2.42 -12.08 -26.05
C ARG A 146 2.66 -12.21 -24.56
N LEU A 147 1.87 -13.03 -23.85
CA LEU A 147 1.92 -13.13 -22.38
C LEU A 147 2.19 -14.57 -21.94
N HIS A 148 3.19 -14.73 -21.08
CA HIS A 148 3.55 -16.00 -20.47
C HIS A 148 3.50 -15.87 -18.94
N ILE A 149 2.93 -16.89 -18.29
CA ILE A 149 2.86 -16.93 -16.81
C ILE A 149 4.29 -16.90 -16.23
N ASN A 150 4.49 -16.03 -15.26
CA ASN A 150 5.75 -15.89 -14.55
C ASN A 150 5.83 -16.91 -13.40
N ARG A 151 6.46 -18.06 -13.64
CA ARG A 151 6.61 -19.12 -12.63
C ARG A 151 7.42 -18.70 -11.40
N GLU A 152 8.39 -17.79 -11.56
CA GLU A 152 9.16 -17.24 -10.44
C GLU A 152 8.29 -16.39 -9.54
N ALA A 153 7.39 -15.59 -10.12
CA ALA A 153 6.41 -14.81 -9.37
C ALA A 153 5.45 -15.71 -8.59
N LEU A 154 4.96 -16.82 -9.19
CA LEU A 154 4.12 -17.80 -8.50
C LEU A 154 4.86 -18.41 -7.31
N PHE A 155 6.13 -18.78 -7.48
CA PHE A 155 6.95 -19.32 -6.40
C PHE A 155 7.19 -18.28 -5.29
N SER A 156 7.56 -17.04 -5.67
CA SER A 156 7.73 -15.94 -4.72
C SER A 156 6.49 -15.70 -3.87
N TYR A 157 5.33 -15.73 -4.51
CA TYR A 157 4.05 -15.56 -3.81
C TYR A 157 3.75 -16.69 -2.83
N LEU A 158 3.99 -17.94 -3.20
CA LEU A 158 3.81 -19.08 -2.30
C LEU A 158 4.71 -18.99 -1.06
N GLU A 159 5.98 -18.66 -1.26
CA GLU A 159 6.96 -18.61 -0.16
C GLU A 159 6.81 -17.35 0.71
N ASN A 160 6.60 -16.18 0.10
CA ASN A 160 6.63 -14.90 0.80
C ASN A 160 5.22 -14.31 1.07
N GLY A 161 4.18 -14.76 0.35
CA GLY A 161 2.83 -14.18 0.37
C GLY A 161 2.71 -12.91 -0.48
N HIS A 162 3.74 -12.57 -1.26
CA HIS A 162 3.79 -11.43 -2.18
C HIS A 162 4.80 -11.66 -3.31
N LEU A 163 4.68 -10.89 -4.36
CA LEU A 163 5.68 -10.87 -5.44
C LEU A 163 6.95 -10.15 -4.96
N MET A 164 8.05 -10.38 -5.65
CA MET A 164 9.34 -9.74 -5.38
C MET A 164 9.71 -8.81 -6.52
N LEU A 165 10.53 -7.79 -6.21
CA LEU A 165 10.99 -6.81 -7.19
C LEU A 165 9.82 -6.15 -7.94
N ASP A 166 9.98 -6.01 -9.26
CA ASP A 166 8.98 -5.43 -10.16
C ASP A 166 8.21 -6.52 -10.94
N GLN A 167 8.13 -7.73 -10.36
CA GLN A 167 7.42 -8.84 -10.96
C GLN A 167 5.91 -8.60 -11.07
N SER A 168 5.31 -9.22 -12.09
CA SER A 168 3.87 -9.43 -12.19
C SER A 168 3.57 -10.91 -12.42
N TRP A 169 2.29 -11.24 -12.59
CA TRP A 169 1.85 -12.59 -12.96
C TRP A 169 2.31 -13.02 -14.37
N TYR A 170 2.73 -12.06 -15.20
CA TYR A 170 3.24 -12.31 -16.55
C TYR A 170 4.71 -11.90 -16.64
N LYS A 171 5.51 -12.64 -17.40
CA LYS A 171 6.94 -12.34 -17.60
C LYS A 171 7.18 -11.03 -18.31
N GLU A 172 6.29 -10.67 -19.23
CA GLU A 172 6.41 -9.50 -20.11
C GLU A 172 5.83 -8.24 -19.50
N VAL A 173 5.12 -8.36 -18.38
CA VAL A 173 4.52 -7.23 -17.66
C VAL A 173 5.34 -6.94 -16.42
N SER A 174 5.82 -5.73 -16.27
CA SER A 174 6.60 -5.28 -15.12
C SER A 174 5.87 -4.19 -14.33
N ARG A 175 6.08 -4.16 -13.02
CA ARG A 175 5.66 -3.06 -12.17
C ARG A 175 6.63 -1.89 -12.33
N MET A 176 6.11 -0.66 -12.42
CA MET A 176 6.93 0.54 -12.50
C MET A 176 7.60 0.84 -11.16
N ARG A 177 8.81 1.41 -11.23
CA ARG A 177 9.62 1.77 -10.04
C ARG A 177 8.97 2.92 -9.27
N PRO A 178 9.17 2.99 -7.93
CA PRO A 178 8.74 4.12 -7.11
C PRO A 178 9.50 5.40 -7.46
N ALA A 179 8.94 6.55 -7.13
CA ALA A 179 9.55 7.88 -7.30
C ALA A 179 10.16 8.12 -8.67
N SER A 180 9.54 7.58 -9.72
CA SER A 180 10.11 7.55 -11.07
C SER A 180 9.34 8.41 -12.05
N ILE A 181 10.07 9.01 -12.98
CA ILE A 181 9.55 9.63 -14.19
C ILE A 181 9.81 8.67 -15.33
N TYR A 182 8.75 8.17 -15.93
CA TYR A 182 8.82 7.41 -17.17
C TYR A 182 8.51 8.34 -18.32
N HIS A 183 9.30 8.25 -19.38
CA HIS A 183 9.17 9.10 -20.56
C HIS A 183 9.15 8.26 -21.82
N TRP A 184 8.28 8.61 -22.74
CA TRP A 184 8.23 8.10 -24.12
C TRP A 184 7.75 9.18 -25.08
N ASN A 185 8.25 9.09 -26.29
CA ASN A 185 7.86 9.94 -27.39
C ASN A 185 6.86 9.21 -28.29
N ASN A 186 5.97 9.92 -28.96
CA ASN A 186 5.03 9.32 -29.91
C ASN A 186 5.68 8.57 -31.07
N ASN A 187 6.94 8.85 -31.39
CA ASN A 187 7.68 8.23 -32.48
C ASN A 187 8.66 7.15 -32.02
N ASP A 188 8.91 6.99 -30.71
CA ASP A 188 9.87 6.02 -30.18
C ASP A 188 9.17 5.08 -29.18
N VAL A 189 9.37 3.79 -29.39
CA VAL A 189 8.84 2.71 -28.54
C VAL A 189 9.57 2.66 -27.19
N ARG A 190 10.74 3.29 -27.06
CA ARG A 190 11.56 3.18 -25.86
C ARG A 190 10.96 3.91 -24.69
N LEU A 191 10.68 3.15 -23.65
CA LEU A 191 10.35 3.67 -22.34
C LEU A 191 11.64 3.90 -21.56
N THR A 192 11.95 5.16 -21.27
CA THR A 192 13.08 5.53 -20.39
C THR A 192 12.56 5.92 -19.02
N HIS A 193 13.38 5.79 -17.98
CA HIS A 193 12.99 6.27 -16.67
C HIS A 193 14.18 6.90 -15.91
N SER A 194 13.85 7.80 -14.99
CA SER A 194 14.75 8.40 -14.01
C SER A 194 14.04 8.57 -12.67
N TYR A 195 14.81 8.66 -11.57
CA TYR A 195 14.25 8.93 -10.24
C TYR A 195 14.20 10.43 -9.97
N TYR A 196 13.05 10.98 -9.61
CA TYR A 196 12.95 12.35 -9.10
C TYR A 196 13.28 12.42 -7.61
N TRP A 197 13.07 11.32 -6.85
CA TRP A 197 13.43 11.18 -5.45
C TRP A 197 14.09 9.80 -5.19
N SER A 198 14.94 9.72 -4.15
CA SER A 198 15.53 8.44 -3.71
C SER A 198 15.90 8.48 -2.23
N TRP A 199 15.97 7.31 -1.61
CA TRP A 199 16.41 7.15 -0.23
C TRP A 199 17.87 7.58 -0.02
N GLU A 200 18.73 7.44 -1.04
CA GLU A 200 20.13 7.85 -1.01
C GLU A 200 20.28 9.35 -0.78
N LYS A 201 19.33 10.16 -1.22
CA LYS A 201 19.33 11.61 -1.03
C LYS A 201 19.05 12.03 0.42
N VAL A 202 18.46 11.15 1.24
CA VAL A 202 18.11 11.46 2.64
C VAL A 202 19.31 11.21 3.55
N LYS A 203 19.86 12.28 4.11
CA LYS A 203 21.06 12.21 4.94
C LYS A 203 20.74 12.05 6.42
N LYS A 204 21.51 11.22 7.12
CA LYS A 204 21.39 11.08 8.58
C LYS A 204 21.73 12.39 9.29
N LEU A 205 20.95 12.75 10.30
CA LEU A 205 21.07 13.99 11.04
C LEU A 205 21.87 13.80 12.34
N SER A 206 22.66 14.81 12.68
CA SER A 206 23.39 14.90 13.95
C SER A 206 22.72 15.95 14.86
N LEU A 207 21.59 15.59 15.44
CA LEU A 207 20.83 16.42 16.39
C LEU A 207 20.73 15.70 17.74
N SER A 208 20.55 16.45 18.86
CA SER A 208 20.25 15.81 20.13
C SER A 208 18.93 15.05 20.07
N LYS A 209 18.80 13.99 20.86
CA LYS A 209 17.58 13.16 20.89
C LYS A 209 16.33 13.97 21.21
N GLU A 210 16.44 14.91 22.13
CA GLU A 210 15.33 15.77 22.56
C GLU A 210 14.84 16.65 21.40
N VAL A 211 15.75 17.25 20.63
CA VAL A 211 15.43 18.04 19.44
C VAL A 211 14.79 17.17 18.38
N GLN A 212 15.31 15.94 18.18
CA GLN A 212 14.72 14.99 17.24
C GLN A 212 13.29 14.62 17.63
N ILE A 213 13.01 14.35 18.90
CA ILE A 213 11.66 14.03 19.39
C ILE A 213 10.70 15.20 19.13
N GLN A 214 11.11 16.43 19.47
CA GLN A 214 10.27 17.61 19.25
C GLN A 214 9.96 17.81 17.77
N LYS A 215 10.99 17.74 16.91
CA LYS A 215 10.82 17.92 15.47
C LYS A 215 9.95 16.81 14.85
N TYR A 216 10.09 15.59 15.30
CA TYR A 216 9.28 14.46 14.87
C TYR A 216 7.79 14.68 15.16
N ILE A 217 7.47 15.15 16.38
CA ILE A 217 6.09 15.46 16.80
C ILE A 217 5.55 16.67 16.01
N GLU A 218 6.36 17.71 15.85
CA GLU A 218 6.00 18.92 15.11
C GLU A 218 5.64 18.58 13.65
N LEU A 219 6.52 17.90 12.93
CA LEU A 219 6.28 17.54 11.53
C LEU A 219 5.05 16.67 11.36
N PHE A 220 4.86 15.67 12.23
CA PHE A 220 3.69 14.80 12.17
C PHE A 220 2.39 15.56 12.46
N THR A 221 2.41 16.45 13.46
CA THR A 221 1.27 17.29 13.81
C THR A 221 0.94 18.26 12.68
N ASN A 222 1.95 18.91 12.10
CA ASN A 222 1.79 19.83 10.96
C ASN A 222 1.23 19.09 9.73
N GLY A 223 1.71 17.87 9.46
CA GLY A 223 1.18 17.02 8.40
C GLY A 223 -0.32 16.76 8.54
N ILE A 224 -0.83 16.63 9.76
CA ILE A 224 -2.26 16.43 10.02
C ILE A 224 -3.01 17.78 10.00
N SER A 225 -2.53 18.79 10.70
CA SER A 225 -3.25 20.07 10.87
C SER A 225 -3.43 20.84 9.55
N ASN A 226 -2.53 20.64 8.59
CA ASN A 226 -2.57 21.27 7.27
C ASN A 226 -3.47 20.57 6.26
N LEU A 227 -4.08 19.43 6.62
CA LEU A 227 -5.03 18.74 5.72
C LEU A 227 -6.24 19.61 5.42
N LYS A 228 -6.77 19.48 4.22
CA LYS A 228 -7.96 20.18 3.76
C LYS A 228 -9.06 19.17 3.44
N PHE A 229 -10.22 19.41 4.01
CA PHE A 229 -11.44 18.66 3.71
C PHE A 229 -12.55 19.62 3.32
N GLU A 230 -13.46 19.16 2.47
CA GLU A 230 -14.70 19.87 2.19
C GLU A 230 -15.59 19.90 3.43
N SER A 231 -16.43 20.92 3.55
CA SER A 231 -17.34 21.08 4.70
C SER A 231 -18.36 19.93 4.85
N SER A 232 -18.65 19.25 3.73
CA SER A 232 -19.54 18.09 3.69
C SER A 232 -18.82 16.76 4.01
N ALA A 233 -17.49 16.77 4.19
CA ALA A 233 -16.73 15.56 4.39
C ALA A 233 -17.10 14.85 5.70
N SER A 234 -17.41 13.57 5.62
CA SER A 234 -17.59 12.68 6.76
C SER A 234 -16.28 11.95 7.06
N LEU A 235 -15.67 12.23 8.21
CA LEU A 235 -14.35 11.72 8.57
C LEU A 235 -14.47 10.55 9.54
N GLY A 236 -13.83 9.43 9.17
CA GLY A 236 -13.67 8.27 10.03
C GLY A 236 -12.22 8.00 10.38
N ILE A 237 -11.96 7.34 11.49
CA ILE A 237 -10.64 6.78 11.81
C ILE A 237 -10.75 5.29 12.07
N SER A 238 -9.95 4.50 11.33
CA SER A 238 -9.77 3.08 11.61
C SER A 238 -8.96 2.92 12.89
N LEU A 239 -9.63 2.72 14.02
CA LEU A 239 -9.04 2.66 15.33
C LEU A 239 -8.84 1.20 15.77
N SER A 240 -7.63 0.87 16.15
CA SER A 240 -7.25 -0.42 16.72
C SER A 240 -6.81 -0.28 18.17
N GLY A 241 -6.52 -1.39 18.84
CA GLY A 241 -5.83 -1.37 20.13
C GLY A 241 -4.35 -0.97 20.06
N GLY A 242 -3.87 -0.60 18.85
CA GLY A 242 -2.50 -0.19 18.56
C GLY A 242 -2.14 1.23 19.02
N LEU A 243 -0.86 1.59 18.88
CA LEU A 243 -0.37 2.91 19.24
C LEU A 243 -0.48 3.91 18.10
N ASP A 244 -0.30 3.47 16.86
CA ASP A 244 -0.29 4.32 15.67
C ASP A 244 -1.64 4.99 15.44
N SER A 245 -2.71 4.20 15.39
CA SER A 245 -4.08 4.71 15.23
C SER A 245 -4.52 5.56 16.43
N ARG A 246 -4.02 5.24 17.63
CA ARG A 246 -4.28 6.03 18.85
C ARG A 246 -3.65 7.41 18.77
N TRP A 247 -2.40 7.51 18.31
CA TRP A 247 -1.70 8.78 18.17
C TRP A 247 -2.33 9.66 17.09
N ILE A 248 -2.64 9.06 15.92
CA ILE A 248 -3.40 9.75 14.87
C ILE A 248 -4.73 10.25 15.41
N ALA A 249 -5.49 9.40 16.13
CA ALA A 249 -6.80 9.77 16.67
C ALA A 249 -6.70 10.99 17.59
N GLN A 250 -5.76 10.99 18.55
CA GLN A 250 -5.56 12.12 19.44
C GLN A 250 -5.27 13.42 18.69
N LEU A 251 -4.35 13.39 17.75
CA LEU A 251 -3.97 14.57 16.99
C LEU A 251 -5.11 15.05 16.09
N SER A 252 -5.69 14.12 15.32
CA SER A 252 -6.71 14.48 14.33
C SER A 252 -8.00 15.02 14.95
N THR A 253 -8.42 14.48 16.09
CA THR A 253 -9.61 14.98 16.82
C THR A 253 -9.44 16.39 17.37
N GLY A 254 -8.21 16.85 17.54
CA GLY A 254 -7.91 18.23 17.90
C GLY A 254 -8.15 19.23 16.76
N PHE A 255 -8.21 18.76 15.51
CA PHE A 255 -8.37 19.60 14.32
C PHE A 255 -9.69 19.37 13.60
N PHE A 256 -10.24 18.15 13.64
CA PHE A 256 -11.37 17.73 12.82
C PHE A 256 -12.41 16.95 13.63
N PRO A 257 -13.71 17.22 13.44
CA PRO A 257 -14.77 16.34 13.93
C PRO A 257 -14.72 15.01 13.20
N MET A 258 -14.68 13.89 13.93
CA MET A 258 -14.62 12.56 13.33
C MET A 258 -15.25 11.50 14.24
N GLU A 259 -15.53 10.34 13.66
CA GLU A 259 -15.94 9.13 14.38
C GLU A 259 -14.87 8.05 14.27
N ALA A 260 -14.76 7.20 15.27
CA ALA A 260 -13.89 6.03 15.23
C ALA A 260 -14.67 4.78 14.83
N PHE A 261 -13.98 3.85 14.18
CA PHE A 261 -14.51 2.52 13.95
C PHE A 261 -13.43 1.45 14.07
N THR A 262 -13.86 0.25 14.39
CA THR A 262 -13.04 -0.96 14.37
C THR A 262 -13.80 -2.04 13.61
N PHE A 263 -13.11 -2.84 12.82
CA PHE A 263 -13.66 -4.04 12.22
C PHE A 263 -13.05 -5.28 12.87
N ALA A 264 -13.89 -6.25 13.24
CA ALA A 264 -13.42 -7.44 13.95
C ALA A 264 -14.43 -8.59 13.85
N THR A 265 -14.00 -9.80 14.15
CA THR A 265 -14.90 -10.94 14.39
C THR A 265 -15.40 -10.88 15.84
N GLY A 266 -16.59 -10.29 16.02
CA GLY A 266 -17.19 -10.11 17.33
C GLY A 266 -16.47 -9.12 18.25
N ASN A 267 -16.93 -9.03 19.49
CA ASN A 267 -16.37 -8.12 20.50
C ASN A 267 -15.16 -8.75 21.21
N ASN A 268 -13.99 -8.43 20.75
CA ASN A 268 -12.73 -8.94 21.27
C ASN A 268 -11.89 -7.86 22.01
N LYS A 269 -10.73 -8.23 22.53
CA LYS A 269 -9.86 -7.33 23.30
C LYS A 269 -9.44 -6.09 22.51
N GLU A 270 -9.23 -6.20 21.21
CA GLU A 270 -8.85 -5.07 20.36
C GLU A 270 -9.97 -4.05 20.27
N VAL A 271 -11.21 -4.51 20.05
CA VAL A 271 -12.42 -3.68 20.03
C VAL A 271 -12.60 -2.94 21.37
N LEU A 272 -12.41 -3.66 22.48
CA LEU A 272 -12.52 -3.07 23.83
C LEU A 272 -11.46 -1.98 24.07
N LEU A 273 -10.23 -2.17 23.58
CA LEU A 273 -9.18 -1.16 23.71
C LEU A 273 -9.46 0.05 22.82
N ALA A 274 -9.89 -0.17 21.58
CA ALA A 274 -10.28 0.89 20.66
C ALA A 274 -11.45 1.71 21.22
N ALA A 275 -12.48 1.06 21.76
CA ALA A 275 -13.60 1.72 22.41
C ALA A 275 -13.18 2.57 23.61
N LYS A 276 -12.20 2.12 24.43
CA LYS A 276 -11.64 2.92 25.52
C LYS A 276 -10.92 4.16 25.01
N VAL A 277 -10.13 4.04 23.94
CA VAL A 277 -9.46 5.17 23.30
C VAL A 277 -10.47 6.17 22.76
N ALA A 278 -11.48 5.72 22.04
CA ALA A 278 -12.54 6.59 21.50
C ALA A 278 -13.31 7.32 22.61
N LYS A 279 -13.64 6.60 23.70
CA LYS A 279 -14.29 7.20 24.88
C LYS A 279 -13.44 8.30 25.51
N GLU A 280 -12.14 8.06 25.66
CA GLU A 280 -11.21 9.05 26.22
C GLU A 280 -11.10 10.29 25.34
N LEU A 281 -11.16 10.12 24.02
CA LEU A 281 -11.16 11.23 23.06
C LEU A 281 -12.53 11.89 22.87
N GLY A 282 -13.59 11.40 23.51
CA GLY A 282 -14.94 11.93 23.39
C GLY A 282 -15.57 11.73 22.00
N ILE A 283 -15.11 10.76 21.23
CA ILE A 283 -15.63 10.46 19.88
C ILE A 283 -16.46 9.18 19.86
N LYS A 284 -17.43 9.12 18.95
CA LYS A 284 -18.28 7.95 18.76
C LYS A 284 -17.48 6.80 18.17
N HIS A 285 -17.69 5.59 18.68
CA HIS A 285 -17.04 4.37 18.19
C HIS A 285 -18.05 3.39 17.61
N HIS A 286 -17.73 2.84 16.44
CA HIS A 286 -18.55 1.85 15.75
C HIS A 286 -17.78 0.54 15.59
N LEU A 287 -18.45 -0.58 15.80
CA LEU A 287 -17.96 -1.90 15.45
C LEU A 287 -18.59 -2.33 14.13
N PHE A 288 -17.75 -2.67 13.16
CA PHE A 288 -18.16 -3.38 11.95
C PHE A 288 -17.80 -4.87 12.13
N ASP A 289 -18.82 -5.71 12.21
CA ASP A 289 -18.63 -7.15 12.44
C ASP A 289 -18.26 -7.86 11.13
N ILE A 290 -17.16 -8.61 11.15
CA ILE A 290 -16.70 -9.39 9.99
C ILE A 290 -17.53 -10.66 9.93
N GLU A 291 -18.31 -10.79 8.86
CA GLU A 291 -19.14 -11.97 8.63
C GLU A 291 -18.28 -13.22 8.45
N VAL A 292 -18.65 -14.28 9.18
CA VAL A 292 -17.94 -15.56 9.17
C VAL A 292 -18.45 -16.48 8.08
N LYS A 293 -19.78 -16.43 7.81
CA LYS A 293 -20.42 -17.25 6.80
C LYS A 293 -19.98 -16.84 5.40
N ASP A 294 -19.86 -17.83 4.50
CA ASP A 294 -19.46 -17.61 3.11
C ASP A 294 -18.15 -16.80 2.98
N TRP A 295 -17.19 -17.15 3.83
CA TRP A 295 -15.95 -16.40 4.01
C TRP A 295 -15.19 -16.18 2.69
N LEU A 296 -15.02 -17.20 1.86
CA LEU A 296 -14.33 -17.08 0.59
C LEU A 296 -15.13 -16.23 -0.40
N GLN A 297 -16.42 -16.51 -0.55
CA GLN A 297 -17.31 -15.81 -1.50
C GLN A 297 -17.33 -14.30 -1.24
N ASN A 298 -17.41 -13.90 0.03
CA ASN A 298 -17.43 -12.50 0.45
C ASN A 298 -16.11 -11.75 0.18
N ARG A 299 -15.02 -12.45 -0.23
CA ARG A 299 -13.71 -11.86 -0.51
C ARG A 299 -13.34 -11.86 -1.98
N LEU A 300 -14.07 -12.55 -2.83
CA LEU A 300 -13.71 -12.74 -4.23
C LEU A 300 -13.63 -11.40 -4.98
N ASP A 301 -14.59 -10.50 -4.82
CA ASP A 301 -14.57 -9.20 -5.49
C ASP A 301 -13.35 -8.37 -5.07
N SER A 302 -13.06 -8.33 -3.78
CA SER A 302 -11.86 -7.66 -3.25
C SER A 302 -10.57 -8.32 -3.73
N PHE A 303 -10.57 -9.65 -3.83
CA PHE A 303 -9.43 -10.40 -4.35
C PHE A 303 -9.17 -10.08 -5.83
N TRP A 304 -10.23 -10.03 -6.64
CA TRP A 304 -10.14 -9.66 -8.05
C TRP A 304 -9.76 -8.21 -8.26
N LYS A 305 -10.23 -7.30 -7.38
CA LYS A 305 -9.88 -5.87 -7.44
C LYS A 305 -8.39 -5.62 -7.34
N VAL A 306 -7.69 -6.41 -6.53
CA VAL A 306 -6.22 -6.33 -6.36
C VAL A 306 -5.45 -7.39 -7.15
N ASP A 307 -6.04 -7.97 -8.20
CA ASP A 307 -5.42 -8.99 -9.05
C ASP A 307 -4.81 -10.18 -8.28
N GLY A 308 -5.38 -10.52 -7.11
CA GLY A 308 -4.87 -11.56 -6.22
C GLY A 308 -3.53 -11.24 -5.54
N LEU A 309 -3.01 -10.02 -5.67
CA LEU A 309 -1.71 -9.63 -5.10
C LEU A 309 -1.72 -9.53 -3.57
N LEU A 310 -2.90 -9.38 -2.99
CA LEU A 310 -3.14 -9.53 -1.56
C LEU A 310 -3.85 -10.88 -1.33
N HIS A 311 -3.21 -11.80 -0.62
CA HIS A 311 -3.81 -13.13 -0.46
C HIS A 311 -5.05 -13.10 0.45
N LEU A 312 -5.92 -14.09 0.30
CA LEU A 312 -7.22 -14.19 0.97
C LEU A 312 -7.19 -13.94 2.48
N GLY A 313 -6.10 -14.29 3.15
CA GLY A 313 -5.91 -14.06 4.59
C GLY A 313 -5.74 -12.61 5.00
N HIS A 314 -5.50 -11.69 4.06
CA HIS A 314 -5.35 -10.25 4.32
C HIS A 314 -6.53 -9.41 3.80
N LEU A 315 -7.55 -10.03 3.23
CA LEU A 315 -8.77 -9.37 2.75
C LEU A 315 -9.84 -9.35 3.86
N HIS A 316 -9.52 -8.70 4.96
CA HIS A 316 -10.35 -8.73 6.16
C HIS A 316 -11.66 -7.97 6.00
N GLU A 317 -11.63 -6.91 5.18
CA GLU A 317 -12.74 -6.00 4.96
C GLU A 317 -13.69 -6.43 3.84
N GLY A 318 -13.50 -7.60 3.23
CA GLY A 318 -14.15 -8.01 1.99
C GLY A 318 -15.67 -7.78 1.90
N ASN A 319 -16.39 -7.88 3.02
CA ASN A 319 -17.84 -7.66 3.07
C ASN A 319 -18.27 -6.34 3.74
N LEU A 320 -17.32 -5.50 4.17
CA LEU A 320 -17.63 -4.28 4.93
C LEU A 320 -17.65 -3.01 4.08
N GLN A 321 -17.20 -3.10 2.87
CA GLN A 321 -16.90 -1.96 1.99
C GLN A 321 -18.12 -1.08 1.70
N SER A 322 -19.28 -1.69 1.44
CA SER A 322 -20.54 -0.97 1.23
C SER A 322 -20.97 -0.17 2.47
N GLN A 323 -20.69 -0.70 3.66
CA GLN A 323 -21.00 -0.03 4.92
C GLN A 323 -20.11 1.17 5.16
N TRP A 324 -18.83 1.10 4.78
CA TRP A 324 -17.89 2.21 4.91
C TRP A 324 -18.20 3.32 3.92
N ARG A 325 -18.41 2.98 2.65
CA ARG A 325 -18.73 3.94 1.57
C ARG A 325 -19.95 4.80 1.88
N SER A 326 -20.96 4.23 2.52
CA SER A 326 -22.16 4.97 2.91
C SER A 326 -21.96 5.88 4.12
N LYS A 327 -20.87 5.68 4.90
CA LYS A 327 -20.67 6.36 6.17
C LYS A 327 -19.54 7.38 6.17
N TYR A 328 -18.43 7.08 5.49
CA TYR A 328 -17.23 7.91 5.51
C TYR A 328 -16.78 8.26 4.10
N SER A 329 -16.59 9.55 3.83
CA SER A 329 -15.93 10.02 2.60
C SER A 329 -14.41 9.91 2.72
N HIS A 330 -13.87 10.08 3.94
CA HIS A 330 -12.44 9.99 4.23
C HIS A 330 -12.19 9.13 5.47
N ILE A 331 -11.17 8.29 5.41
CA ILE A 331 -10.78 7.41 6.52
C ILE A 331 -9.32 7.65 6.85
N PHE A 332 -9.05 8.09 8.09
CA PHE A 332 -7.71 8.13 8.64
C PHE A 332 -7.25 6.72 8.99
N HIS A 333 -6.05 6.35 8.56
CA HIS A 333 -5.52 5.00 8.73
C HIS A 333 -4.08 5.01 9.24
N GLY A 334 -3.79 4.13 10.20
CA GLY A 334 -2.46 3.95 10.77
C GLY A 334 -1.47 3.15 9.91
N PHE A 335 -1.77 2.95 8.64
CA PHE A 335 -0.88 2.26 7.71
C PHE A 335 0.47 2.95 7.62
N TYR A 336 1.52 2.17 7.41
CA TYR A 336 2.89 2.64 7.27
C TYR A 336 3.48 3.26 8.56
N GLY A 337 2.80 3.14 9.70
CA GLY A 337 3.22 3.69 10.99
C GLY A 337 4.28 2.87 11.71
N GLY A 338 4.15 2.79 13.01
CA GLY A 338 5.14 2.23 13.93
C GLY A 338 5.66 0.81 13.65
N GLY A 339 5.04 0.07 12.75
CA GLY A 339 5.51 -1.28 12.37
C GLY A 339 6.87 -1.27 11.65
N ILE A 340 7.15 -0.23 10.87
CA ILE A 340 8.38 -0.10 10.08
C ILE A 340 9.40 0.76 10.81
N TYR A 341 8.97 1.93 11.27
CA TYR A 341 9.88 2.89 11.89
C TYR A 341 10.07 2.68 13.39
N SER A 342 9.22 1.91 14.02
CA SER A 342 9.34 1.61 15.44
C SER A 342 10.09 0.32 15.74
N SER A 343 10.30 -0.50 14.75
CA SER A 343 11.12 -1.70 14.84
C SER A 343 12.13 -1.67 13.73
N SER A 344 13.12 -0.75 13.82
CA SER A 344 14.32 -0.97 13.04
C SER A 344 14.68 -2.42 13.30
N TYR A 345 14.57 -3.21 12.27
CA TYR A 345 14.89 -4.62 12.36
C TYR A 345 16.32 -4.69 12.87
N GLU A 346 16.55 -5.37 13.98
CA GLU A 346 17.91 -5.71 14.39
C GLU A 346 18.58 -6.26 13.15
N LEU A 347 19.41 -5.45 12.56
CA LEU A 347 20.02 -5.66 11.24
C LEU A 347 20.73 -7.02 11.14
N ASN A 348 20.96 -7.72 12.24
CA ASN A 348 21.84 -8.87 12.29
C ASN A 348 21.25 -10.19 12.85
N GLN A 349 20.19 -10.20 13.61
CA GLN A 349 19.75 -11.48 14.23
C GLN A 349 18.46 -12.07 13.67
N ARG A 350 17.47 -11.28 13.29
CA ARG A 350 16.22 -11.78 12.70
C ARG A 350 16.28 -12.05 11.20
N ILE A 351 17.17 -11.39 10.51
CA ILE A 351 17.42 -11.59 9.07
C ILE A 351 17.94 -13.00 8.79
N THR A 352 18.57 -13.64 9.77
CA THR A 352 19.20 -14.97 9.61
C THR A 352 18.27 -16.14 9.89
N GLU A 353 17.14 -15.94 10.54
CA GLU A 353 16.26 -17.02 10.98
C GLU A 353 15.04 -17.26 10.09
N ASP A 354 14.63 -16.27 9.30
CA ASP A 354 13.52 -16.41 8.36
C ASP A 354 14.03 -16.68 6.93
N ILE A 355 13.66 -17.83 6.36
CA ILE A 355 14.10 -18.28 5.02
C ILE A 355 13.69 -17.25 3.94
N GLY A 356 12.51 -16.65 4.05
CA GLY A 356 12.06 -15.56 3.17
C GLY A 356 12.99 -14.35 3.23
N PHE A 357 13.53 -14.05 4.40
CA PHE A 357 14.47 -12.95 4.61
C PHE A 357 15.89 -13.23 4.10
N ARG A 358 16.32 -14.50 4.05
CA ARG A 358 17.62 -14.88 3.43
C ARG A 358 17.61 -14.65 1.93
N HIS A 359 16.52 -15.02 1.26
CA HIS A 359 16.33 -14.73 -0.16
C HIS A 359 16.29 -13.21 -0.39
N PHE A 360 15.55 -12.48 0.43
CA PHE A 360 15.50 -11.02 0.40
C PHE A 360 16.88 -10.39 0.60
N LYS A 361 17.69 -10.87 1.53
CA LYS A 361 19.05 -10.36 1.75
C LYS A 361 19.95 -10.56 0.53
N SER A 362 19.87 -11.70 -0.14
CA SER A 362 20.65 -11.94 -1.37
C SER A 362 20.19 -11.05 -2.51
N VAL A 363 18.87 -10.85 -2.66
CA VAL A 363 18.28 -9.93 -3.64
C VAL A 363 18.65 -8.49 -3.31
N ALA A 364 18.53 -8.07 -2.05
CA ALA A 364 18.91 -6.74 -1.61
C ALA A 364 20.41 -6.46 -1.79
N GLN A 365 21.28 -7.46 -1.57
CA GLN A 365 22.72 -7.33 -1.84
C GLN A 365 23.02 -7.12 -3.32
N ASN A 366 22.29 -7.81 -4.20
CA ASN A 366 22.44 -7.64 -5.64
C ASN A 366 21.88 -6.29 -6.13
N LEU A 367 20.76 -5.83 -5.56
CA LEU A 367 20.21 -4.50 -5.89
C LEU A 367 21.10 -3.34 -5.39
N LYS A 368 21.88 -3.52 -4.32
CA LYS A 368 22.77 -2.50 -3.75
C LYS A 368 23.82 -1.97 -4.72
N THR A 369 24.18 -2.75 -5.71
CA THR A 369 25.28 -2.39 -6.63
C THR A 369 24.82 -1.65 -7.88
N GLU A 370 23.51 -1.67 -8.20
CA GLU A 370 23.00 -1.25 -9.51
C GLU A 370 21.90 -0.18 -9.47
N ASP A 371 21.26 0.06 -8.32
CA ASP A 371 20.08 0.94 -8.25
C ASP A 371 20.31 2.11 -7.27
N SER A 372 20.42 3.32 -7.83
CA SER A 372 20.60 4.59 -7.08
C SER A 372 19.37 5.01 -6.25
N PHE A 373 18.29 4.28 -6.31
CA PHE A 373 17.10 4.53 -5.49
C PHE A 373 17.33 4.24 -4.00
N TYR A 374 18.16 3.23 -3.70
CA TYR A 374 18.36 2.77 -2.33
C TYR A 374 19.55 3.41 -1.63
N ASP A 375 19.39 3.64 -0.32
CA ASP A 375 20.53 3.86 0.56
C ASP A 375 21.23 2.52 0.85
N THR A 376 22.53 2.46 0.67
CA THR A 376 23.33 1.26 0.92
C THR A 376 23.56 0.97 2.40
N GLN A 377 23.23 1.91 3.31
CA GLN A 377 23.50 1.83 4.73
C GLN A 377 22.34 1.29 5.56
N SER A 378 21.10 1.37 5.04
CA SER A 378 19.89 0.93 5.74
C SER A 378 19.14 -0.16 4.97
N ILE A 379 18.46 -1.04 5.71
CA ILE A 379 17.60 -2.09 5.14
C ILE A 379 16.16 -1.59 4.92
N ASP A 380 15.76 -0.53 5.59
CA ASP A 380 14.37 -0.06 5.59
C ASP A 380 13.84 0.25 4.19
N PRO A 381 14.59 0.93 3.28
CA PRO A 381 14.16 1.15 1.91
C PRO A 381 13.78 -0.13 1.16
N TYR A 382 14.54 -1.21 1.39
CA TYR A 382 14.27 -2.51 0.76
C TYR A 382 13.00 -3.16 1.31
N ILE A 383 12.76 -3.06 2.62
CA ILE A 383 11.54 -3.56 3.24
C ILE A 383 10.33 -2.80 2.70
N VAL A 384 10.44 -1.49 2.58
CA VAL A 384 9.39 -0.65 2.02
C VAL A 384 9.09 -1.06 0.59
N ASP A 385 10.09 -1.13 -0.27
CA ASP A 385 9.92 -1.45 -1.67
C ASP A 385 9.51 -2.92 -1.90
N GLN A 386 10.13 -3.87 -1.22
CA GLN A 386 9.88 -5.28 -1.53
C GLN A 386 8.67 -5.88 -0.81
N LYS A 387 8.42 -5.49 0.44
CA LYS A 387 7.32 -6.06 1.23
C LYS A 387 6.11 -5.14 1.29
N ILE A 388 6.31 -3.88 1.67
CA ILE A 388 5.17 -2.97 1.87
C ILE A 388 4.51 -2.66 0.55
N ARG A 389 5.30 -2.25 -0.45
CA ARG A 389 4.82 -1.94 -1.80
C ARG A 389 4.15 -3.15 -2.46
N ASN A 390 4.75 -4.34 -2.36
CA ASN A 390 4.27 -5.55 -3.04
C ASN A 390 3.22 -6.35 -2.26
N GLN A 391 2.94 -5.99 -1.01
CA GLN A 391 1.92 -6.67 -0.19
C GLN A 391 0.95 -5.67 0.44
N SER A 392 1.36 -4.98 1.49
CA SER A 392 0.45 -4.24 2.36
C SER A 392 -0.16 -3.00 1.70
N ALA A 393 0.54 -2.38 0.73
CA ALA A 393 0.00 -1.25 -0.03
C ALA A 393 -1.25 -1.62 -0.84
N HIS A 394 -1.37 -2.88 -1.26
CA HIS A 394 -2.58 -3.35 -1.96
C HIS A 394 -3.83 -3.33 -1.08
N SER A 395 -3.70 -3.43 0.26
CA SER A 395 -4.86 -3.25 1.15
C SER A 395 -5.35 -1.81 1.13
N ILE A 396 -4.43 -0.85 1.11
CA ILE A 396 -4.79 0.57 1.01
C ILE A 396 -5.35 0.89 -0.39
N TYR A 397 -4.76 0.33 -1.44
CA TYR A 397 -5.33 0.44 -2.79
C TYR A 397 -6.77 -0.07 -2.85
N LEU A 398 -7.04 -1.22 -2.23
CA LEU A 398 -8.38 -1.78 -2.11
C LEU A 398 -9.33 -0.85 -1.32
N MET A 399 -8.93 -0.42 -0.12
CA MET A 399 -9.73 0.49 0.71
C MET A 399 -10.04 1.81 -0.01
N SER A 400 -9.08 2.32 -0.78
CA SER A 400 -9.23 3.55 -1.57
C SER A 400 -10.30 3.45 -2.67
N SER A 401 -10.76 2.24 -2.99
CA SER A 401 -11.90 2.04 -3.89
C SER A 401 -13.25 2.35 -3.24
N TYR A 402 -13.28 2.58 -1.93
CA TYR A 402 -14.52 2.79 -1.18
C TYR A 402 -14.58 4.12 -0.43
N ALA A 403 -13.42 4.65 -0.02
CA ALA A 403 -13.30 5.95 0.63
C ALA A 403 -11.92 6.54 0.32
N LYS A 404 -11.75 7.84 0.46
CA LYS A 404 -10.42 8.46 0.39
C LYS A 404 -9.65 8.14 1.68
N ILE A 405 -8.50 7.48 1.56
CA ILE A 405 -7.70 7.04 2.70
C ILE A 405 -6.63 8.09 3.02
N VAL A 406 -6.70 8.63 4.21
CA VAL A 406 -5.71 9.57 4.74
C VAL A 406 -4.67 8.77 5.53
N ILE A 407 -3.41 8.83 5.11
CA ILE A 407 -2.29 8.11 5.72
C ILE A 407 -1.30 9.13 6.29
N PRO A 408 -1.45 9.57 7.56
CA PRO A 408 -0.57 10.59 8.14
C PRO A 408 0.90 10.21 8.14
N PHE A 409 1.22 8.92 8.24
CA PHE A 409 2.58 8.39 8.15
C PHE A 409 3.16 8.42 6.72
N TYR A 410 2.34 8.65 5.70
CA TYR A 410 2.82 8.88 4.33
C TYR A 410 2.87 10.39 4.03
N ASN A 411 3.48 11.14 4.92
CA ASN A 411 3.89 12.52 4.69
C ASN A 411 5.38 12.53 4.40
N MET A 412 5.80 12.99 3.21
CA MET A 412 7.19 12.85 2.77
C MET A 412 8.17 13.65 3.63
N GLU A 413 7.79 14.84 4.09
CA GLU A 413 8.63 15.66 4.97
C GLU A 413 8.90 14.96 6.31
N TRP A 414 7.85 14.41 6.91
CA TRP A 414 7.97 13.63 8.14
C TRP A 414 8.74 12.32 7.91
N LEU A 415 8.49 11.64 6.78
CA LEU A 415 9.11 10.37 6.42
C LEU A 415 10.62 10.52 6.23
N GLU A 416 11.05 11.54 5.49
CA GLU A 416 12.48 11.85 5.31
C GLU A 416 13.14 12.17 6.65
N PHE A 417 12.47 12.97 7.49
CA PHE A 417 12.99 13.27 8.82
C PHE A 417 13.12 12.00 9.67
N ASN A 418 12.08 11.16 9.70
CA ASN A 418 12.13 9.89 10.41
C ASN A 418 13.28 9.00 9.91
N TYR A 419 13.46 8.89 8.60
CA TYR A 419 14.55 8.10 8.01
C TYR A 419 15.93 8.70 8.30
N SER A 420 16.02 10.02 8.48
CA SER A 420 17.28 10.72 8.82
C SER A 420 17.76 10.46 10.25
N ILE A 421 16.92 9.91 11.14
CA ILE A 421 17.28 9.56 12.52
C ILE A 421 18.23 8.35 12.52
N ASP A 422 19.22 8.35 13.43
CA ASP A 422 20.16 7.24 13.59
C ASP A 422 19.40 5.94 13.91
N ASP A 423 19.66 4.89 13.16
CA ASP A 423 19.01 3.58 13.29
C ASP A 423 19.15 2.99 14.70
N LYS A 424 20.27 3.29 15.39
CA LYS A 424 20.49 2.83 16.78
C LYS A 424 19.49 3.43 17.76
N LEU A 425 19.01 4.65 17.52
CA LEU A 425 17.97 5.27 18.35
C LEU A 425 16.60 4.62 18.10
N GLN A 426 16.35 4.19 16.87
CA GLN A 426 15.09 3.57 16.48
C GLN A 426 14.97 2.12 16.91
N LEU A 427 16.09 1.45 17.25
CA LEU A 427 16.11 0.04 17.67
C LEU A 427 15.09 -0.26 18.77
N ASN A 428 14.35 -1.38 18.61
CA ASN A 428 13.33 -1.84 19.54
C ASN A 428 12.22 -0.81 19.82
N SER A 429 11.95 0.10 18.87
CA SER A 429 10.98 1.20 18.98
C SER A 429 11.24 2.14 20.17
N LYS A 430 12.47 2.24 20.64
CA LYS A 430 12.80 3.13 21.79
C LYS A 430 12.43 4.56 21.49
N PHE A 431 12.93 5.08 20.36
CA PHE A 431 12.65 6.45 19.94
C PHE A 431 11.16 6.70 19.79
N TYR A 432 10.44 5.81 19.09
CA TYR A 432 9.00 5.96 18.90
C TYR A 432 8.20 5.95 20.21
N LEU A 433 8.56 5.09 21.17
CA LEU A 433 7.93 5.09 22.49
C LEU A 433 8.20 6.38 23.29
N GLU A 434 9.39 6.97 23.16
CA GLU A 434 9.69 8.26 23.77
C GLU A 434 8.89 9.40 23.12
N VAL A 435 8.73 9.38 21.78
CA VAL A 435 7.84 10.29 21.06
C VAL A 435 6.40 10.19 21.57
N LEU A 436 5.87 8.97 21.69
CA LEU A 436 4.51 8.74 22.17
C LEU A 436 4.34 9.17 23.63
N ASN A 437 5.31 8.89 24.50
CA ASN A 437 5.29 9.32 25.90
C ASN A 437 5.34 10.86 26.04
N SER A 438 5.94 11.55 25.07
CA SER A 438 6.03 13.01 25.04
C SER A 438 4.82 13.69 24.41
N SER A 439 4.03 12.97 23.62
CA SER A 439 2.94 13.54 22.79
C SER A 439 1.54 13.05 23.14
N LEU A 440 1.38 11.82 23.63
CA LEU A 440 0.08 11.30 24.05
C LEU A 440 -0.31 11.83 25.44
N SER A 441 -1.61 12.06 25.64
CA SER A 441 -2.16 12.37 26.95
C SER A 441 -1.94 11.24 27.94
N LYS A 442 -1.84 11.57 29.23
CA LYS A 442 -1.65 10.57 30.29
C LYS A 442 -2.73 9.48 30.26
N ASN A 443 -3.97 9.88 30.07
CA ASN A 443 -5.10 8.93 30.06
C ASN A 443 -4.99 7.94 28.89
N LEU A 444 -4.53 8.39 27.73
CA LEU A 444 -4.28 7.51 26.58
C LEU A 444 -3.05 6.60 26.80
N LEU A 445 -2.02 7.10 27.47
CA LEU A 445 -0.85 6.30 27.86
C LEU A 445 -1.20 5.20 28.89
N ASP A 446 -2.23 5.42 29.70
CA ASP A 446 -2.71 4.45 30.70
C ASP A 446 -3.63 3.36 30.10
N ILE A 447 -4.05 3.48 28.84
CA ILE A 447 -4.73 2.41 28.13
C ILE A 447 -3.69 1.42 27.61
N ALA A 448 -3.84 0.13 27.94
CA ALA A 448 -2.91 -0.91 27.54
C ALA A 448 -2.70 -0.96 26.01
N TRP A 449 -1.48 -1.29 25.60
CA TRP A 449 -1.17 -1.55 24.20
C TRP A 449 -1.56 -2.98 23.84
N GLN A 450 -2.32 -3.15 22.77
CA GLN A 450 -2.83 -4.46 22.32
C GLN A 450 -1.69 -5.49 22.16
N LYS A 451 -0.54 -5.09 21.62
CA LYS A 451 0.60 -5.98 21.32
C LYS A 451 1.24 -6.58 22.58
N THR A 452 1.29 -5.84 23.67
CA THR A 452 1.98 -6.24 24.91
C THR A 452 1.05 -6.48 26.08
N GLY A 453 -0.17 -5.94 26.05
CA GLY A 453 -1.08 -5.90 27.20
C GLY A 453 -0.66 -4.94 28.30
N ILE A 454 0.44 -4.19 28.11
CA ILE A 454 1.02 -3.27 29.10
C ILE A 454 0.72 -1.83 28.68
N GLN A 455 0.58 -0.94 29.65
CA GLN A 455 0.44 0.50 29.41
C GLN A 455 1.72 1.08 28.80
N PRO A 456 1.66 1.89 27.74
CA PRO A 456 2.83 2.49 27.10
C PRO A 456 3.77 3.21 28.07
N SER A 457 3.21 3.93 29.04
CA SER A 457 3.96 4.64 30.09
C SER A 457 4.85 3.74 30.96
N ARG A 458 4.56 2.43 30.99
CA ARG A 458 5.30 1.42 31.79
C ARG A 458 6.25 0.58 30.94
N ILE A 459 6.31 0.78 29.64
CA ILE A 459 7.18 0.01 28.76
C ILE A 459 8.57 0.63 28.75
N SER A 460 9.50 0.05 29.52
CA SER A 460 10.92 0.38 29.37
C SER A 460 11.54 -0.37 28.18
N ALA A 461 12.60 0.19 27.61
CA ALA A 461 13.34 -0.41 26.51
C ALA A 461 13.84 -1.83 26.84
N ASN A 462 14.15 -2.11 28.11
CA ASN A 462 14.64 -3.40 28.58
C ASN A 462 13.54 -4.47 28.67
N VAL A 463 12.31 -4.07 28.99
CA VAL A 463 11.15 -4.98 29.05
C VAL A 463 10.81 -5.51 27.65
N ARG A 464 11.08 -4.74 26.61
CA ARG A 464 10.79 -5.15 25.23
C ARG A 464 11.73 -6.24 24.69
N SER A 465 13.01 -6.18 25.03
CA SER A 465 13.98 -7.24 24.67
C SER A 465 13.66 -8.56 25.35
N LEU A 466 13.10 -8.53 26.56
CA LEU A 466 12.61 -9.71 27.29
C LEU A 466 11.28 -10.24 26.73
N ASN A 467 10.34 -9.39 26.34
CA ASN A 467 9.01 -9.80 25.87
C ASN A 467 9.02 -10.48 24.48
N PHE A 468 10.04 -10.28 23.66
CA PHE A 468 10.16 -11.04 22.40
C PHE A 468 10.62 -12.51 22.62
N ARG A 469 11.20 -12.84 23.77
CA ARG A 469 11.58 -14.22 24.13
C ARG A 469 10.54 -14.93 25.02
N ILE A 470 9.70 -14.17 25.72
CA ILE A 470 8.72 -14.70 26.69
C ILE A 470 7.40 -15.21 26.06
N PRO A 471 6.86 -14.72 24.91
CA PRO A 471 5.56 -15.16 24.43
C PRO A 471 5.40 -16.68 24.31
N SER A 472 6.42 -17.40 23.91
CA SER A 472 6.33 -18.86 23.76
C SER A 472 6.29 -19.61 25.10
N ILE A 473 6.87 -19.06 26.14
CA ILE A 473 6.89 -19.66 27.49
C ILE A 473 5.64 -19.23 28.26
N VAL A 474 5.27 -17.94 28.20
CA VAL A 474 4.07 -17.41 28.86
C VAL A 474 2.80 -17.94 28.19
N GLU A 475 2.78 -18.08 26.85
CA GLU A 475 1.67 -18.72 26.13
C GLU A 475 1.50 -20.20 26.53
N ARG A 476 2.59 -20.93 26.75
CA ARG A 476 2.55 -22.32 27.24
C ARG A 476 2.10 -22.42 28.70
N LEU A 477 2.52 -21.50 29.56
CA LEU A 477 2.22 -21.54 30.99
C LEU A 477 0.78 -21.05 31.31
N PHE A 478 0.24 -20.12 30.55
CA PHE A 478 -1.06 -19.52 30.83
C PHE A 478 -2.17 -19.92 29.87
N GLN A 479 -1.93 -20.77 28.88
CA GLN A 479 -2.90 -21.21 27.86
C GLN A 479 -3.66 -20.04 27.21
N ILE A 480 -3.05 -18.86 27.16
CA ILE A 480 -3.65 -17.68 26.53
C ILE A 480 -3.56 -17.89 25.03
N SER A 481 -4.67 -18.26 24.43
CA SER A 481 -4.78 -18.41 22.98
C SER A 481 -4.43 -17.08 22.29
N LYS A 482 -3.48 -17.10 21.34
CA LYS A 482 -3.19 -15.97 20.45
C LYS A 482 -4.44 -15.42 19.75
N SER A 483 -5.44 -16.27 19.52
CA SER A 483 -6.71 -15.93 18.87
C SER A 483 -7.51 -14.86 19.62
N SER A 484 -7.36 -14.74 20.94
CA SER A 484 -8.11 -13.74 21.74
C SER A 484 -7.53 -12.33 21.69
N MET A 485 -6.35 -12.14 21.10
CA MET A 485 -5.67 -10.83 20.99
C MET A 485 -5.80 -10.19 19.61
N HIS A 486 -6.21 -10.93 18.58
CA HIS A 486 -6.33 -10.43 17.23
C HIS A 486 -7.75 -10.00 16.91
N PHE A 487 -7.90 -8.97 16.07
CA PHE A 487 -9.19 -8.50 15.57
C PHE A 487 -9.93 -9.56 14.74
N ILE A 488 -9.21 -10.56 14.21
CA ILE A 488 -9.77 -11.70 13.48
C ILE A 488 -9.51 -12.99 14.22
N ASN A 489 -10.58 -13.72 14.49
CA ASN A 489 -10.51 -15.11 14.96
C ASN A 489 -10.53 -16.07 13.76
N TYR A 490 -9.35 -16.35 13.21
CA TYR A 490 -9.22 -17.24 12.05
C TYR A 490 -9.72 -18.68 12.28
N ASN A 491 -9.84 -19.15 13.52
CA ASN A 491 -10.35 -20.48 13.78
C ASN A 491 -11.80 -20.64 13.30
N LEU A 492 -12.54 -19.54 13.22
CA LEU A 492 -13.91 -19.53 12.70
C LEU A 492 -13.98 -19.87 11.20
N PHE A 493 -12.88 -19.66 10.48
CA PHE A 493 -12.81 -19.89 9.04
C PHE A 493 -12.10 -21.19 8.65
N ASP A 494 -11.51 -21.92 9.61
CA ASP A 494 -10.69 -23.11 9.31
C ASP A 494 -11.48 -24.22 8.60
N GLN A 495 -12.75 -24.39 8.93
CA GLN A 495 -13.59 -25.42 8.29
C GLN A 495 -13.79 -25.08 6.80
N GLU A 496 -14.11 -23.83 6.49
CA GLU A 496 -14.32 -23.38 5.12
C GLU A 496 -13.01 -23.38 4.32
N ILE A 497 -11.88 -22.94 4.92
CA ILE A 497 -10.56 -23.02 4.30
C ILE A 497 -10.22 -24.48 3.95
N ASN A 498 -10.44 -25.42 4.84
CA ASN A 498 -10.19 -26.85 4.59
C ASN A 498 -11.11 -27.42 3.52
N PHE A 499 -12.38 -27.02 3.50
CA PHE A 499 -13.33 -27.38 2.46
C PHE A 499 -12.81 -26.96 1.08
N TRP A 500 -12.44 -25.68 0.90
CA TRP A 500 -11.93 -25.18 -0.37
C TRP A 500 -10.58 -25.81 -0.79
N ILE A 501 -9.71 -26.17 0.14
CA ILE A 501 -8.48 -26.93 -0.15
C ILE A 501 -8.83 -28.31 -0.75
N GLN A 502 -9.91 -28.95 -0.30
CA GLN A 502 -10.35 -30.24 -0.85
C GLN A 502 -11.00 -30.05 -2.22
N GLU A 503 -11.86 -29.04 -2.39
CA GLU A 503 -12.50 -28.73 -3.66
C GLU A 503 -11.47 -28.46 -4.76
N PHE A 504 -10.43 -27.68 -4.47
CA PHE A 504 -9.35 -27.37 -5.42
C PHE A 504 -8.20 -28.36 -5.43
N ARG A 505 -8.37 -29.55 -4.84
CA ARG A 505 -7.27 -30.53 -4.72
C ARG A 505 -6.64 -30.91 -6.05
N ARG A 506 -7.43 -31.06 -7.12
CA ARG A 506 -6.89 -31.37 -8.46
C ARG A 506 -6.07 -30.21 -9.00
N ASP A 507 -6.61 -29.00 -8.96
CA ASP A 507 -5.89 -27.80 -9.40
C ASP A 507 -4.57 -27.61 -8.64
N ILE A 508 -4.55 -27.90 -7.34
CA ILE A 508 -3.35 -27.84 -6.49
C ILE A 508 -2.30 -28.89 -6.94
N LEU A 509 -2.73 -30.11 -7.24
CA LEU A 509 -1.82 -31.16 -7.70
C LEU A 509 -1.23 -30.86 -9.08
N ASP A 510 -2.01 -30.25 -9.97
CA ASP A 510 -1.59 -29.88 -11.32
C ASP A 510 -0.53 -28.76 -11.35
N LEU A 511 -0.35 -28.03 -10.22
CA LEU A 511 0.68 -26.99 -10.12
C LEU A 511 2.11 -27.54 -10.07
N ASP A 512 2.28 -28.82 -9.74
CA ASP A 512 3.60 -29.49 -9.60
C ASP A 512 4.58 -28.74 -8.67
N PHE A 513 4.05 -28.06 -7.64
CA PHE A 513 4.84 -27.44 -6.60
C PHE A 513 4.97 -28.37 -5.40
N ARG A 514 6.19 -28.68 -4.97
CA ARG A 514 6.47 -29.36 -3.69
C ARG A 514 6.21 -28.40 -2.52
N TYR A 515 4.94 -28.11 -2.27
CA TYR A 515 4.52 -27.16 -1.24
C TYR A 515 3.68 -27.87 -0.18
N THR A 516 4.09 -27.76 1.07
CA THR A 516 3.40 -28.43 2.19
C THR A 516 2.34 -27.52 2.80
N LEU A 517 1.11 -28.02 2.92
CA LEU A 517 -0.04 -27.29 3.46
C LEU A 517 -0.17 -27.49 5.00
N HIS A 518 0.94 -27.39 5.73
CA HIS A 518 1.00 -27.72 7.15
C HIS A 518 0.38 -26.66 8.07
N ASN A 519 0.22 -25.44 7.62
CA ASN A 519 -0.41 -24.36 8.39
C ASN A 519 -1.44 -23.56 7.57
N ARG A 520 -2.24 -22.77 8.27
CA ARG A 520 -3.31 -21.95 7.67
C ARG A 520 -2.78 -20.98 6.64
N GLU A 521 -1.70 -20.30 6.93
CA GLU A 521 -1.08 -19.31 6.04
C GLU A 521 -0.74 -19.92 4.67
N ARG A 522 -0.11 -21.09 4.66
CA ARG A 522 0.23 -21.81 3.43
C ARG A 522 -1.00 -22.29 2.67
N LYS A 523 -2.06 -22.70 3.36
CA LYS A 523 -3.34 -23.04 2.73
C LYS A 523 -3.95 -21.84 2.03
N LEU A 524 -3.96 -20.67 2.69
CA LEU A 524 -4.50 -19.44 2.14
C LEU A 524 -3.72 -18.95 0.92
N ARG A 525 -2.40 -19.01 0.94
CA ARG A 525 -1.55 -18.68 -0.21
C ARG A 525 -1.81 -19.62 -1.39
N MET A 526 -1.94 -20.92 -1.13
CA MET A 526 -2.24 -21.90 -2.16
C MET A 526 -3.62 -21.68 -2.79
N LEU A 527 -4.66 -21.46 -1.98
CA LEU A 527 -6.00 -21.13 -2.47
C LEU A 527 -5.98 -19.86 -3.33
N SER A 528 -5.29 -18.82 -2.86
CA SER A 528 -5.13 -17.58 -3.62
C SER A 528 -4.45 -17.84 -4.96
N LEU A 529 -3.40 -18.66 -5.00
CA LEU A 529 -2.68 -18.97 -6.22
C LEU A 529 -3.56 -19.73 -7.22
N VAL A 530 -4.33 -20.71 -6.78
CA VAL A 530 -5.28 -21.44 -7.66
C VAL A 530 -6.29 -20.48 -8.26
N LEU A 531 -6.85 -19.58 -7.47
CA LEU A 531 -7.79 -18.57 -7.95
C LEU A 531 -7.14 -17.62 -8.97
N ILE A 532 -5.92 -17.14 -8.70
CA ILE A 532 -5.16 -16.31 -9.65
C ILE A 532 -5.00 -17.02 -11.01
N LEU A 533 -4.56 -18.27 -10.97
CA LEU A 533 -4.35 -19.03 -12.20
C LEU A 533 -5.66 -19.29 -12.96
N LYS A 534 -6.76 -19.52 -12.26
CA LYS A 534 -8.08 -19.60 -12.88
C LYS A 534 -8.48 -18.25 -13.52
N MET A 535 -8.22 -17.12 -12.86
CA MET A 535 -8.44 -15.79 -13.41
C MET A 535 -7.63 -15.57 -14.69
N LEU A 536 -6.33 -15.84 -14.65
CA LEU A 536 -5.42 -15.63 -15.77
C LEU A 536 -5.69 -16.58 -16.95
N SER A 537 -6.21 -17.79 -16.69
CA SER A 537 -6.55 -18.79 -17.73
C SER A 537 -7.88 -18.53 -18.44
N LYS A 538 -8.83 -17.86 -17.78
CA LYS A 538 -10.18 -17.61 -18.28
C LYS A 538 -10.30 -16.23 -18.93
N ASN A 539 -9.87 -16.10 -20.15
CA ASN A 539 -10.26 -14.99 -21.02
C ASN A 539 -11.59 -15.23 -21.74
N ASN A 540 -12.55 -15.93 -21.15
CA ASN A 540 -13.93 -15.92 -21.64
C ASN A 540 -14.89 -16.61 -20.69
N SER A 541 -15.98 -15.92 -20.39
CA SER A 541 -17.25 -16.41 -19.84
C SER A 541 -17.24 -17.06 -18.46
N ASN A 542 -17.90 -16.39 -17.53
CA ASN A 542 -18.49 -16.91 -16.29
C ASN A 542 -17.57 -17.76 -15.42
N VAL A 543 -16.84 -17.09 -14.52
CA VAL A 543 -16.14 -17.76 -13.42
C VAL A 543 -16.99 -17.66 -12.16
N LEU A 544 -17.40 -18.84 -11.69
CA LEU A 544 -18.20 -19.22 -10.53
C LEU A 544 -19.69 -19.13 -10.71
#